data_e50c614237f62a4b8a329bb306891e96
#
_entry.id   e50c614237f62a4b8a329bb306891e96
#
_cell.length_a   1.000
_cell.length_b   1.000
_cell.length_c   1.000
_cell.angle_alpha   90.00
_cell.angle_beta   90.00
_cell.angle_gamma   90.00
#
_symmetry.space_group_name_H-M   'P 1'
#
loop_
_entity.id
_entity.type
_entity.pdbx_description
1 polymer ?
#
loop_
_entity_poly.entity_id
_entity_poly.type
_entity_poly.pdbx_seq_one_letter_code
_entity_poly.pdbx_strand_id
1 'polypeptide(L)'
;IKIKGLKNLKRLNTLDLSFNLIREIKGLDQLVELEDLNLYDNKIDEITGLDKLSKLKCLNLGKLSENSKIEEIKGLDKLNKLEDLNLCKNKIGNIINLKYNLKLKNLNLSKNENILIEGIKELTHLEALDLGYTNRKELGEEIQLLTNLKELYLRSNEKISIEGIKNLTNLEVLDWGYTNRKELGEIKNLDNLKELYLYNNNLISMEGIENLKKLEILDLSNNEIEKVENIKGLNNLKSIDKLKGLDLSYNKIISTEGIEELYNLENLYLRNNHIEEIGN
;
A
#
# COMPACT_ATOMS: atom_id res chain seq x y z
N ILE A 1 -22.34 11.05 19.54
CA ILE A 1 -23.46 10.13 19.23
C ILE A 1 -23.00 8.72 19.56
N LYS A 2 -23.87 7.95 20.23
CA LYS A 2 -23.61 6.55 20.62
C LYS A 2 -24.43 5.61 19.75
N ILE A 3 -23.90 4.43 19.45
CA ILE A 3 -24.62 3.37 18.74
C ILE A 3 -25.69 2.80 19.69
N LYS A 4 -26.95 2.73 19.27
CA LYS A 4 -28.07 2.22 20.04
C LYS A 4 -29.00 1.37 19.16
N GLY A 5 -29.81 0.51 19.80
CA GLY A 5 -30.84 -0.27 19.12
C GLY A 5 -30.41 -1.60 18.53
N LEU A 6 -29.10 -1.95 18.60
CA LEU A 6 -28.55 -3.15 17.95
C LEU A 6 -28.51 -4.39 18.84
N LYS A 7 -28.75 -4.26 20.15
CA LYS A 7 -28.53 -5.33 21.16
C LYS A 7 -29.21 -6.68 20.89
N ASN A 8 -30.30 -6.68 20.09
CA ASN A 8 -31.04 -7.89 19.77
C ASN A 8 -30.60 -8.55 18.46
N LEU A 9 -29.73 -7.90 17.68
CA LEU A 9 -29.26 -8.38 16.38
C LEU A 9 -28.08 -9.34 16.50
N LYS A 10 -28.20 -10.35 17.36
CA LYS A 10 -27.13 -11.26 17.78
C LYS A 10 -26.51 -12.11 16.66
N ARG A 11 -27.18 -12.20 15.50
CA ARG A 11 -26.70 -12.93 14.32
C ARG A 11 -26.06 -12.05 13.27
N LEU A 12 -25.88 -10.77 13.57
CA LEU A 12 -25.29 -9.83 12.63
C LEU A 12 -23.83 -10.15 12.38
N ASN A 13 -23.47 -10.39 11.13
CA ASN A 13 -22.09 -10.68 10.70
C ASN A 13 -21.40 -9.46 10.13
N THR A 14 -22.13 -8.58 9.47
CA THR A 14 -21.60 -7.37 8.84
C THR A 14 -22.36 -6.15 9.31
N LEU A 15 -21.64 -5.11 9.70
CA LEU A 15 -22.23 -3.83 10.13
C LEU A 15 -21.45 -2.68 9.49
N ASP A 16 -22.10 -1.97 8.60
CA ASP A 16 -21.57 -0.74 8.03
C ASP A 16 -22.22 0.48 8.71
N LEU A 17 -21.38 1.25 9.38
CA LEU A 17 -21.68 2.51 10.03
C LEU A 17 -20.78 3.64 9.51
N SER A 18 -20.20 3.49 8.32
CA SER A 18 -19.33 4.50 7.73
C SER A 18 -20.06 5.83 7.47
N PHE A 19 -19.26 6.89 7.34
CA PHE A 19 -19.76 8.26 7.05
C PHE A 19 -20.83 8.76 8.04
N ASN A 20 -20.59 8.55 9.35
CA ASN A 20 -21.48 9.00 10.40
C ASN A 20 -20.77 9.96 11.38
N LEU A 21 -21.43 10.29 12.47
CA LEU A 21 -20.94 11.22 13.51
C LEU A 21 -20.65 10.50 14.83
N ILE A 22 -20.31 9.20 14.78
CA ILE A 22 -20.07 8.35 15.96
C ILE A 22 -18.77 8.82 16.63
N ARG A 23 -18.82 9.07 17.95
CA ARG A 23 -17.64 9.45 18.76
C ARG A 23 -17.12 8.30 19.63
N GLU A 24 -18.00 7.39 20.02
CA GLU A 24 -17.67 6.29 20.92
C GLU A 24 -18.18 4.97 20.35
N ILE A 25 -17.33 3.95 20.32
CA ILE A 25 -17.72 2.60 19.92
C ILE A 25 -18.31 1.93 21.17
N LYS A 26 -19.61 2.03 21.35
CA LYS A 26 -20.37 1.44 22.47
C LYS A 26 -21.66 0.83 21.98
N GLY A 27 -22.12 -0.21 22.66
CA GLY A 27 -23.40 -0.87 22.34
C GLY A 27 -23.31 -1.96 21.27
N LEU A 28 -22.09 -2.44 21.00
CA LEU A 28 -21.81 -3.56 20.10
C LEU A 28 -21.60 -4.89 20.86
N ASP A 29 -21.55 -4.88 22.19
CA ASP A 29 -21.19 -6.03 23.04
C ASP A 29 -22.00 -7.30 22.80
N GLN A 30 -23.22 -7.18 22.28
CA GLN A 30 -24.10 -8.32 22.00
C GLN A 30 -23.95 -8.87 20.57
N LEU A 31 -23.16 -8.21 19.73
CA LEU A 31 -22.95 -8.59 18.33
C LEU A 31 -21.78 -9.59 18.20
N VAL A 32 -21.83 -10.65 18.96
CA VAL A 32 -20.72 -11.63 19.12
C VAL A 32 -20.43 -12.43 17.85
N GLU A 33 -21.33 -12.43 16.88
CA GLU A 33 -21.14 -13.06 15.57
C GLU A 33 -20.55 -12.12 14.52
N LEU A 34 -20.28 -10.85 14.89
CA LEU A 34 -19.80 -9.84 13.93
C LEU A 34 -18.40 -10.21 13.43
N GLU A 35 -18.27 -10.27 12.11
CA GLU A 35 -17.03 -10.56 11.39
C GLU A 35 -16.50 -9.33 10.66
N ASP A 36 -17.37 -8.41 10.24
CA ASP A 36 -17.02 -7.20 9.49
C ASP A 36 -17.67 -5.96 10.11
N LEU A 37 -16.84 -4.99 10.50
CA LEU A 37 -17.27 -3.72 11.08
C LEU A 37 -16.63 -2.55 10.35
N ASN A 38 -17.44 -1.81 9.60
CA ASN A 38 -17.02 -0.59 8.93
C ASN A 38 -17.47 0.64 9.72
N LEU A 39 -16.50 1.36 10.27
CA LEU A 39 -16.67 2.63 11.00
C LEU A 39 -15.94 3.78 10.29
N TYR A 40 -15.61 3.62 9.00
CA TYR A 40 -14.87 4.60 8.21
C TYR A 40 -15.51 5.99 8.28
N ASP A 41 -14.67 7.01 8.34
CA ASP A 41 -15.05 8.43 8.37
C ASP A 41 -16.12 8.80 9.42
N ASN A 42 -15.85 8.41 10.67
CA ASN A 42 -16.59 8.82 11.85
C ASN A 42 -15.77 9.81 12.72
N LYS A 43 -16.32 10.24 13.85
CA LYS A 43 -15.66 11.14 14.82
C LYS A 43 -15.12 10.38 16.03
N ILE A 44 -14.69 9.14 15.83
CA ILE A 44 -14.16 8.28 16.89
C ILE A 44 -12.83 8.86 17.39
N ASP A 45 -12.73 9.02 18.70
CA ASP A 45 -11.56 9.57 19.36
C ASP A 45 -10.64 8.47 19.95
N GLU A 46 -11.21 7.30 20.30
CA GLU A 46 -10.50 6.17 20.89
C GLU A 46 -11.05 4.81 20.38
N ILE A 47 -10.17 3.83 20.24
CA ILE A 47 -10.56 2.44 19.90
C ILE A 47 -10.87 1.73 21.21
N THR A 48 -12.16 1.59 21.53
CA THR A 48 -12.67 0.93 22.74
C THR A 48 -13.97 0.17 22.42
N GLY A 49 -14.42 -0.71 23.33
CA GLY A 49 -15.75 -1.35 23.21
C GLY A 49 -15.83 -2.43 22.13
N LEU A 50 -14.70 -3.02 21.73
CA LEU A 50 -14.63 -4.11 20.75
C LEU A 50 -14.31 -5.47 21.40
N ASP A 51 -14.04 -5.52 22.70
CA ASP A 51 -13.53 -6.70 23.40
C ASP A 51 -14.39 -7.97 23.29
N LYS A 52 -15.69 -7.81 23.02
CA LYS A 52 -16.64 -8.95 22.86
C LYS A 52 -16.75 -9.46 21.43
N LEU A 53 -16.15 -8.76 20.46
CA LEU A 53 -16.24 -9.07 19.03
C LEU A 53 -15.14 -10.06 18.60
N SER A 54 -15.00 -11.17 19.29
CA SER A 54 -13.89 -12.14 19.10
C SER A 54 -13.89 -12.84 17.73
N LYS A 55 -14.96 -12.69 16.94
CA LYS A 55 -15.05 -13.22 15.57
C LYS A 55 -14.66 -12.21 14.50
N LEU A 56 -14.39 -10.95 14.91
CA LEU A 56 -14.10 -9.88 13.96
C LEU A 56 -12.85 -10.20 13.13
N LYS A 57 -13.01 -10.11 11.81
CA LYS A 57 -11.98 -10.33 10.80
C LYS A 57 -11.59 -9.01 10.12
N CYS A 58 -12.58 -8.16 9.85
CA CYS A 58 -12.38 -6.89 9.14
C CYS A 58 -12.82 -5.73 10.02
N LEU A 59 -11.93 -4.76 10.24
CA LEU A 59 -12.20 -3.53 10.98
C LEU A 59 -11.69 -2.31 10.22
N ASN A 60 -12.61 -1.42 9.88
CA ASN A 60 -12.27 -0.17 9.21
C ASN A 60 -12.54 1.02 10.14
N LEU A 61 -11.46 1.68 10.56
CA LEU A 61 -11.43 2.90 11.39
C LEU A 61 -10.70 4.05 10.67
N GLY A 62 -10.49 3.93 9.38
CA GLY A 62 -9.88 4.95 8.55
C GLY A 62 -10.74 6.21 8.46
N LYS A 63 -10.14 7.32 8.02
CA LYS A 63 -10.82 8.61 7.90
C LYS A 63 -10.58 9.27 6.55
N LEU A 64 -11.51 10.14 6.17
CA LEU A 64 -11.36 11.05 5.03
C LEU A 64 -10.92 12.43 5.50
N SER A 65 -11.41 12.91 6.65
CA SER A 65 -11.14 14.24 7.20
C SER A 65 -9.83 14.32 8.00
N GLU A 66 -9.25 15.52 8.10
CA GLU A 66 -8.02 15.80 8.88
C GLU A 66 -8.23 15.81 10.40
N ASN A 67 -9.49 15.75 10.86
CA ASN A 67 -9.84 15.91 12.28
C ASN A 67 -9.80 14.60 13.06
N SER A 68 -8.82 13.73 12.79
CA SER A 68 -8.64 12.52 13.57
C SER A 68 -8.02 12.77 14.93
N LYS A 69 -8.43 11.94 15.91
CA LYS A 69 -7.91 11.95 17.27
C LYS A 69 -7.42 10.59 17.75
N ILE A 70 -7.53 9.54 16.92
CA ILE A 70 -6.99 8.22 17.31
C ILE A 70 -5.47 8.33 17.26
N GLU A 71 -4.83 8.32 18.42
CA GLU A 71 -3.38 8.42 18.58
C GLU A 71 -2.75 7.08 18.96
N GLU A 72 -3.54 6.18 19.55
CA GLU A 72 -3.07 4.88 20.02
C GLU A 72 -3.97 3.73 19.54
N ILE A 73 -3.36 2.60 19.22
CA ILE A 73 -4.07 1.35 18.96
C ILE A 73 -4.29 0.66 20.30
N LYS A 74 -5.53 0.69 20.79
CA LYS A 74 -5.96 0.03 22.03
C LYS A 74 -7.18 -0.83 21.77
N GLY A 75 -7.52 -1.76 22.68
CA GLY A 75 -8.75 -2.54 22.63
C GLY A 75 -8.88 -3.51 21.44
N LEU A 76 -7.75 -3.84 20.76
CA LEU A 76 -7.71 -4.85 19.70
C LEU A 76 -7.09 -6.18 20.17
N ASP A 77 -6.60 -6.25 21.42
CA ASP A 77 -5.89 -7.40 21.97
C ASP A 77 -6.73 -8.68 22.07
N LYS A 78 -8.07 -8.58 22.08
CA LYS A 78 -9.01 -9.71 22.06
C LYS A 78 -9.43 -10.12 20.64
N LEU A 79 -9.08 -9.33 19.63
CA LEU A 79 -9.46 -9.56 18.23
C LEU A 79 -8.44 -10.44 17.50
N ASN A 80 -8.23 -11.63 18.01
CA ASN A 80 -7.20 -12.57 17.52
C ASN A 80 -7.56 -13.25 16.17
N LYS A 81 -8.70 -12.92 15.59
CA LYS A 81 -9.11 -13.33 14.24
C LYS A 81 -9.03 -12.21 13.21
N LEU A 82 -8.57 -11.02 13.64
CA LEU A 82 -8.48 -9.86 12.75
C LEU A 82 -7.48 -10.14 11.62
N GLU A 83 -7.97 -10.00 10.39
CA GLU A 83 -7.23 -10.22 9.15
C GLU A 83 -7.01 -8.90 8.40
N ASP A 84 -8.01 -7.99 8.43
CA ASP A 84 -8.01 -6.72 7.73
C ASP A 84 -8.21 -5.57 8.70
N LEU A 85 -7.24 -4.65 8.75
CA LEU A 85 -7.29 -3.48 9.61
C LEU A 85 -6.95 -2.21 8.83
N ASN A 86 -7.94 -1.32 8.69
CA ASN A 86 -7.74 0.00 8.13
C ASN A 86 -7.75 1.07 9.22
N LEU A 87 -6.62 1.73 9.37
CA LEU A 87 -6.39 2.84 10.30
C LEU A 87 -5.89 4.10 9.59
N CYS A 88 -6.12 4.22 8.27
CA CYS A 88 -5.60 5.33 7.48
C CYS A 88 -6.10 6.69 8.00
N LYS A 89 -5.24 7.70 7.82
CA LYS A 89 -5.53 9.10 8.14
C LYS A 89 -6.01 9.31 9.59
N ASN A 90 -5.26 8.72 10.51
CA ASN A 90 -5.35 8.94 11.95
C ASN A 90 -4.09 9.66 12.47
N LYS A 91 -3.84 9.67 13.75
CA LYS A 91 -2.65 10.24 14.40
C LYS A 91 -1.86 9.19 15.18
N ILE A 92 -1.87 7.96 14.69
CA ILE A 92 -1.28 6.82 15.39
C ILE A 92 0.23 6.97 15.43
N GLY A 93 0.80 6.97 16.64
CA GLY A 93 2.24 7.12 16.87
C GLY A 93 3.02 5.82 16.72
N ASN A 94 2.43 4.66 17.02
CA ASN A 94 3.09 3.35 16.91
C ASN A 94 2.10 2.19 16.81
N ILE A 95 2.62 1.00 16.46
CA ILE A 95 1.85 -0.23 16.25
C ILE A 95 2.11 -1.32 17.30
N ILE A 96 2.83 -1.03 18.36
CA ILE A 96 3.28 -2.04 19.33
C ILE A 96 2.14 -2.89 19.91
N ASN A 97 0.94 -2.35 19.97
CA ASN A 97 -0.25 -3.05 20.48
C ASN A 97 -0.86 -4.04 19.48
N LEU A 98 -0.40 -4.08 18.22
CA LEU A 98 -0.81 -5.09 17.24
C LEU A 98 -0.15 -6.45 17.45
N LYS A 99 0.77 -6.60 18.39
CA LYS A 99 1.49 -7.85 18.68
C LYS A 99 0.58 -9.04 19.01
N TYR A 100 -0.71 -8.82 19.27
CA TYR A 100 -1.71 -9.88 19.50
C TYR A 100 -2.53 -10.23 18.26
N ASN A 101 -2.45 -9.39 17.21
CA ASN A 101 -3.24 -9.53 15.99
C ASN A 101 -2.44 -10.27 14.90
N LEU A 102 -1.89 -11.44 15.26
CA LEU A 102 -0.94 -12.19 14.43
C LEU A 102 -1.52 -12.76 13.14
N LYS A 103 -2.85 -12.67 12.92
CA LYS A 103 -3.51 -13.10 11.70
C LYS A 103 -3.72 -12.01 10.69
N LEU A 104 -3.23 -10.79 10.99
CA LEU A 104 -3.34 -9.67 10.05
C LEU A 104 -2.66 -10.01 8.72
N LYS A 105 -3.43 -9.84 7.66
CA LYS A 105 -3.01 -9.96 6.26
C LYS A 105 -2.91 -8.59 5.59
N ASN A 106 -3.88 -7.71 5.89
CA ASN A 106 -3.95 -6.39 5.28
C ASN A 106 -3.93 -5.31 6.38
N LEU A 107 -2.95 -4.43 6.32
CA LEU A 107 -2.78 -3.35 7.28
C LEU A 107 -2.58 -2.02 6.56
N ASN A 108 -3.56 -1.12 6.67
CA ASN A 108 -3.46 0.23 6.14
C ASN A 108 -3.20 1.23 7.27
N LEU A 109 -1.99 1.80 7.26
CA LEU A 109 -1.52 2.82 8.19
C LEU A 109 -1.23 4.15 7.48
N SER A 110 -1.60 4.29 6.22
CA SER A 110 -1.32 5.49 5.43
C SER A 110 -1.85 6.75 6.09
N LYS A 111 -1.15 7.87 5.84
CA LYS A 111 -1.51 9.18 6.42
C LYS A 111 -1.54 9.21 7.96
N ASN A 112 -0.72 8.39 8.62
CA ASN A 112 -0.36 8.54 10.03
C ASN A 112 1.06 9.07 10.09
N GLU A 113 1.22 10.39 10.22
CA GLU A 113 2.51 11.05 10.13
C GLU A 113 3.47 10.58 11.22
N ASN A 114 4.71 10.28 10.83
CA ASN A 114 5.79 9.88 11.72
C ASN A 114 5.51 8.60 12.55
N ILE A 115 4.63 7.74 12.08
CA ILE A 115 4.30 6.47 12.76
C ILE A 115 5.55 5.59 12.92
N LEU A 116 5.73 5.03 14.10
CA LEU A 116 6.74 4.01 14.37
C LEU A 116 6.16 2.62 14.09
N ILE A 117 6.90 1.79 13.36
CA ILE A 117 6.48 0.42 13.02
C ILE A 117 7.28 -0.64 13.77
N GLU A 118 7.86 -0.28 14.91
CA GLU A 118 8.50 -1.25 15.80
C GLU A 118 7.55 -2.40 16.14
N GLY A 119 8.05 -3.64 16.02
CA GLY A 119 7.25 -4.85 16.21
C GLY A 119 6.49 -5.30 14.96
N ILE A 120 6.64 -4.63 13.81
CA ILE A 120 6.02 -5.07 12.55
C ILE A 120 6.42 -6.51 12.18
N LYS A 121 7.62 -6.94 12.57
CA LYS A 121 8.15 -8.28 12.34
C LYS A 121 7.29 -9.41 12.91
N GLU A 122 6.48 -9.12 13.95
CA GLU A 122 5.59 -10.11 14.56
C GLU A 122 4.39 -10.43 13.65
N LEU A 123 4.07 -9.51 12.72
CA LEU A 123 2.93 -9.65 11.81
C LEU A 123 3.32 -10.44 10.54
N THR A 124 3.87 -11.64 10.73
CA THR A 124 4.45 -12.47 9.65
C THR A 124 3.44 -12.95 8.60
N HIS A 125 2.13 -12.81 8.84
CA HIS A 125 1.08 -13.14 7.89
C HIS A 125 0.68 -11.98 6.99
N LEU A 126 1.31 -10.78 7.14
CA LEU A 126 0.99 -9.64 6.29
C LEU A 126 1.28 -9.97 4.82
N GLU A 127 0.25 -9.71 4.01
CA GLU A 127 0.26 -9.79 2.56
C GLU A 127 0.24 -8.40 1.92
N ALA A 128 -0.45 -7.43 2.56
CA ALA A 128 -0.50 -6.05 2.09
C ALA A 128 -0.24 -5.04 3.23
N LEU A 129 0.63 -4.06 2.97
CA LEU A 129 1.00 -3.00 3.91
C LEU A 129 0.99 -1.64 3.20
N ASP A 130 0.14 -0.70 3.69
CA ASP A 130 0.14 0.68 3.21
C ASP A 130 0.74 1.62 4.27
N LEU A 131 1.90 2.20 3.95
CA LEU A 131 2.63 3.20 4.71
C LEU A 131 2.74 4.52 3.93
N GLY A 132 1.88 4.76 2.94
CA GLY A 132 1.89 5.99 2.15
C GLY A 132 1.61 7.24 3.02
N TYR A 133 2.25 8.37 2.68
CA TYR A 133 2.05 9.64 3.41
C TYR A 133 2.34 9.56 4.92
N THR A 134 3.34 8.79 5.33
CA THR A 134 3.73 8.66 6.74
C THR A 134 4.98 9.47 7.10
N ASN A 135 5.53 10.22 6.13
CA ASN A 135 6.74 11.03 6.30
C ASN A 135 7.95 10.21 6.78
N ARG A 136 8.02 8.94 6.38
CA ARG A 136 9.12 8.04 6.74
C ARG A 136 10.36 8.30 5.89
N LYS A 137 11.52 8.20 6.51
CA LYS A 137 12.83 8.27 5.81
C LYS A 137 13.44 6.88 5.58
N GLU A 138 12.99 5.88 6.31
CA GLU A 138 13.47 4.50 6.22
C GLU A 138 12.35 3.52 6.55
N LEU A 139 12.43 2.30 6.02
CA LEU A 139 11.51 1.21 6.34
C LEU A 139 11.86 0.50 7.64
N GLY A 140 13.13 0.58 8.05
CA GLY A 140 13.67 -0.19 9.16
C GLY A 140 13.98 -1.65 8.78
N GLU A 141 14.88 -2.26 9.53
CA GLU A 141 15.35 -3.62 9.25
C GLU A 141 14.27 -4.69 9.44
N GLU A 142 13.27 -4.44 10.29
CA GLU A 142 12.22 -5.42 10.60
C GLU A 142 11.33 -5.76 9.40
N ILE A 143 11.19 -4.84 8.43
CA ILE A 143 10.33 -5.05 7.25
C ILE A 143 10.78 -6.25 6.40
N GLN A 144 12.08 -6.52 6.35
CA GLN A 144 12.64 -7.63 5.59
C GLN A 144 12.19 -9.01 6.05
N LEU A 145 11.63 -9.10 7.27
CA LEU A 145 11.11 -10.33 7.85
C LEU A 145 9.67 -10.65 7.41
N LEU A 146 9.00 -9.70 6.76
CA LEU A 146 7.64 -9.88 6.23
C LEU A 146 7.67 -10.60 4.88
N THR A 147 8.22 -11.80 4.85
CA THR A 147 8.44 -12.56 3.59
C THR A 147 7.16 -12.97 2.86
N ASN A 148 6.00 -12.88 3.49
CA ASN A 148 4.70 -13.12 2.86
C ASN A 148 4.11 -11.89 2.17
N LEU A 149 4.78 -10.72 2.29
CA LEU A 149 4.27 -9.47 1.75
C LEU A 149 4.24 -9.52 0.21
N LYS A 150 3.07 -9.24 -0.35
CA LYS A 150 2.79 -9.17 -1.78
C LYS A 150 2.60 -7.73 -2.27
N GLU A 151 2.07 -6.86 -1.41
CA GLU A 151 1.74 -5.49 -1.76
C GLU A 151 2.35 -4.52 -0.74
N LEU A 152 3.13 -3.56 -1.23
CA LEU A 152 3.76 -2.52 -0.41
C LEU A 152 3.53 -1.14 -1.02
N TYR A 153 2.86 -0.26 -0.28
CA TYR A 153 2.56 1.10 -0.70
C TYR A 153 3.34 2.10 0.15
N LEU A 154 4.25 2.83 -0.49
CA LEU A 154 5.19 3.78 0.15
C LEU A 154 5.08 5.20 -0.38
N ARG A 155 4.07 5.50 -1.21
CA ARG A 155 3.92 6.79 -1.86
C ARG A 155 3.99 7.97 -0.89
N SER A 156 4.55 9.08 -1.38
CA SER A 156 4.69 10.32 -0.61
C SER A 156 5.46 10.19 0.71
N ASN A 157 6.51 9.36 0.69
CA ASN A 157 7.54 9.33 1.73
C ASN A 157 8.85 9.83 1.10
N GLU A 158 9.12 11.12 1.23
CA GLU A 158 10.27 11.75 0.57
C GLU A 158 11.59 11.10 0.98
N LYS A 159 12.38 10.68 -0.02
CA LYS A 159 13.72 10.10 0.16
C LYS A 159 13.74 8.85 1.06
N ILE A 160 12.63 8.11 1.13
CA ILE A 160 12.59 6.87 1.90
C ILE A 160 13.67 5.90 1.41
N SER A 161 14.51 5.42 2.33
CA SER A 161 15.43 4.32 2.04
C SER A 161 14.66 3.01 1.95
N ILE A 162 15.01 2.18 0.97
CA ILE A 162 14.43 0.85 0.77
C ILE A 162 15.36 -0.27 1.20
N GLU A 163 16.35 0.03 2.03
CA GLU A 163 17.12 -1.04 2.65
C GLU A 163 16.19 -2.05 3.30
N GLY A 164 16.41 -3.33 3.03
CA GLY A 164 15.53 -4.41 3.50
C GLY A 164 14.47 -4.87 2.51
N ILE A 165 14.06 -4.06 1.51
CA ILE A 165 13.05 -4.50 0.52
C ILE A 165 13.54 -5.67 -0.34
N LYS A 166 14.84 -5.80 -0.55
CA LYS A 166 15.47 -6.86 -1.36
C LYS A 166 15.13 -8.29 -0.92
N ASN A 167 14.71 -8.46 0.33
CA ASN A 167 14.33 -9.75 0.88
C ASN A 167 12.83 -10.06 0.71
N LEU A 168 12.03 -9.10 0.26
CA LEU A 168 10.61 -9.25 0.00
C LEU A 168 10.37 -9.88 -1.37
N THR A 169 10.93 -11.05 -1.60
CA THR A 169 10.93 -11.73 -2.91
C THR A 169 9.54 -12.15 -3.39
N ASN A 170 8.53 -12.16 -2.52
CA ASN A 170 7.14 -12.44 -2.89
C ASN A 170 6.37 -11.18 -3.29
N LEU A 171 7.02 -10.00 -3.30
CA LEU A 171 6.34 -8.75 -3.62
C LEU A 171 5.88 -8.74 -5.09
N GLU A 172 4.59 -8.48 -5.27
CA GLU A 172 3.90 -8.41 -6.55
C GLU A 172 3.57 -6.98 -6.94
N VAL A 173 3.27 -6.11 -5.95
CA VAL A 173 2.91 -4.70 -6.16
C VAL A 173 3.80 -3.81 -5.30
N LEU A 174 4.42 -2.80 -5.93
CA LEU A 174 5.17 -1.75 -5.24
C LEU A 174 4.71 -0.37 -5.73
N ASP A 175 4.07 0.40 -4.86
CA ASP A 175 3.81 1.82 -5.10
C ASP A 175 4.84 2.69 -4.38
N TRP A 176 5.66 3.34 -5.19
CA TRP A 176 6.78 4.16 -4.73
C TRP A 176 6.78 5.55 -5.40
N GLY A 177 5.59 6.07 -5.67
CA GLY A 177 5.38 7.40 -6.21
C GLY A 177 5.67 8.52 -5.20
N TYR A 178 5.96 9.73 -5.69
CA TYR A 178 6.21 10.93 -4.86
C TYR A 178 7.31 10.74 -3.80
N THR A 179 8.45 10.13 -4.16
CA THR A 179 9.54 9.88 -3.21
C THR A 179 10.84 10.61 -3.54
N ASN A 180 10.81 11.52 -4.53
CA ASN A 180 11.95 12.34 -4.97
C ASN A 180 13.18 11.52 -5.38
N ARG A 181 12.98 10.33 -5.95
CA ARG A 181 14.07 9.43 -6.37
C ARG A 181 14.66 9.85 -7.70
N LYS A 182 15.97 9.69 -7.80
CA LYS A 182 16.72 9.87 -9.06
C LYS A 182 17.11 8.55 -9.71
N GLU A 183 17.12 7.46 -8.93
CA GLU A 183 17.56 6.12 -9.33
C GLU A 183 16.65 5.08 -8.67
N LEU A 184 16.52 3.91 -9.28
CA LEU A 184 15.69 2.82 -8.78
C LEU A 184 16.34 2.03 -7.64
N GLY A 185 17.68 1.96 -7.63
CA GLY A 185 18.41 1.21 -6.62
C GLY A 185 18.19 -0.30 -6.68
N GLU A 186 18.15 -0.95 -5.52
CA GLU A 186 18.19 -2.42 -5.41
C GLU A 186 16.83 -3.11 -5.55
N ILE A 187 16.01 -2.75 -6.55
CA ILE A 187 14.75 -3.47 -6.83
C ILE A 187 14.93 -4.70 -7.75
N LYS A 188 16.11 -4.88 -8.30
CA LYS A 188 16.44 -5.93 -9.29
C LYS A 188 16.21 -7.36 -8.82
N ASN A 189 16.07 -7.59 -7.51
CA ASN A 189 15.83 -8.92 -6.92
C ASN A 189 14.34 -9.21 -6.68
N LEU A 190 13.45 -8.28 -7.05
CA LEU A 190 12.00 -8.45 -6.87
C LEU A 190 11.41 -9.20 -8.07
N ASP A 191 11.85 -10.44 -8.27
CA ASP A 191 11.53 -11.26 -9.45
C ASP A 191 10.04 -11.57 -9.64
N ASN A 192 9.23 -11.36 -8.59
CA ASN A 192 7.78 -11.59 -8.63
C ASN A 192 6.96 -10.32 -8.88
N LEU A 193 7.62 -9.16 -9.03
CA LEU A 193 6.93 -7.89 -9.18
C LEU A 193 6.16 -7.83 -10.50
N LYS A 194 4.85 -7.55 -10.39
CA LYS A 194 3.89 -7.42 -11.49
C LYS A 194 3.51 -5.97 -11.75
N GLU A 195 3.42 -5.17 -10.70
CA GLU A 195 3.01 -3.77 -10.78
C GLU A 195 4.03 -2.89 -10.07
N LEU A 196 4.56 -1.91 -10.78
CA LEU A 196 5.54 -0.95 -10.25
C LEU A 196 5.08 0.48 -10.57
N TYR A 197 4.82 1.25 -9.54
CA TYR A 197 4.39 2.63 -9.63
C TYR A 197 5.50 3.55 -9.12
N LEU A 198 6.09 4.34 -10.02
CA LEU A 198 7.22 5.24 -9.80
C LEU A 198 6.92 6.68 -10.23
N TYR A 199 5.64 7.01 -10.34
CA TYR A 199 5.18 8.31 -10.78
C TYR A 199 5.61 9.45 -9.84
N ASN A 200 5.74 10.66 -10.40
CA ASN A 200 6.14 11.85 -9.63
C ASN A 200 7.45 11.66 -8.84
N ASN A 201 8.49 11.23 -9.53
CA ASN A 201 9.85 11.15 -9.04
C ASN A 201 10.78 12.04 -9.90
N ASN A 202 12.07 11.90 -9.72
CA ASN A 202 13.08 12.63 -10.50
C ASN A 202 13.98 11.65 -11.27
N LEU A 203 13.40 10.53 -11.75
CA LEU A 203 14.14 9.51 -12.47
C LEU A 203 14.57 10.04 -13.84
N ILE A 204 15.86 9.88 -14.15
CA ILE A 204 16.44 10.29 -15.43
C ILE A 204 16.61 9.11 -16.39
N SER A 205 16.53 7.88 -15.90
CA SER A 205 16.67 6.65 -16.67
C SER A 205 15.78 5.53 -16.13
N MET A 206 15.67 4.46 -16.89
CA MET A 206 14.93 3.23 -16.57
C MET A 206 15.88 2.09 -16.14
N GLU A 207 17.13 2.41 -15.79
CA GLU A 207 18.14 1.42 -15.38
C GLU A 207 17.67 0.61 -14.18
N GLY A 208 17.77 -0.73 -14.25
CA GLY A 208 17.35 -1.65 -13.19
C GLY A 208 15.97 -2.28 -13.41
N ILE A 209 15.16 -1.77 -14.36
CA ILE A 209 13.85 -2.33 -14.70
C ILE A 209 14.01 -3.62 -15.51
N GLU A 210 15.07 -3.76 -16.29
CA GLU A 210 15.31 -4.87 -17.25
C GLU A 210 15.29 -6.26 -16.60
N ASN A 211 15.43 -6.32 -15.26
CA ASN A 211 15.42 -7.58 -14.51
C ASN A 211 14.05 -8.00 -14.00
N LEU A 212 13.05 -7.11 -14.06
CA LEU A 212 11.69 -7.34 -13.55
C LEU A 212 10.84 -8.11 -14.56
N LYS A 213 11.15 -9.38 -14.79
CA LYS A 213 10.65 -10.21 -15.92
C LYS A 213 9.14 -10.53 -15.84
N LYS A 214 8.49 -10.33 -14.69
CA LYS A 214 7.05 -10.56 -14.50
C LYS A 214 6.23 -9.27 -14.51
N LEU A 215 6.88 -8.13 -14.81
CA LEU A 215 6.21 -6.85 -14.77
C LEU A 215 5.13 -6.75 -15.85
N GLU A 216 3.91 -6.45 -15.42
CA GLU A 216 2.73 -6.26 -16.26
C GLU A 216 2.35 -4.78 -16.39
N ILE A 217 2.52 -4.00 -15.31
CA ILE A 217 2.19 -2.58 -15.24
C ILE A 217 3.39 -1.78 -14.74
N LEU A 218 3.76 -0.76 -15.48
CA LEU A 218 4.83 0.16 -15.13
C LEU A 218 4.35 1.61 -15.33
N ASP A 219 4.26 2.36 -14.23
CA ASP A 219 3.95 3.79 -14.25
C ASP A 219 5.22 4.60 -13.90
N LEU A 220 5.75 5.28 -14.88
CA LEU A 220 6.90 6.19 -14.80
C LEU A 220 6.49 7.63 -15.12
N SER A 221 5.23 7.94 -15.04
CA SER A 221 4.72 9.28 -15.34
C SER A 221 5.29 10.35 -14.41
N ASN A 222 5.40 11.58 -14.90
CA ASN A 222 5.96 12.72 -14.16
C ASN A 222 7.37 12.44 -13.61
N ASN A 223 8.30 12.14 -14.50
CA ASN A 223 9.72 11.96 -14.22
C ASN A 223 10.57 12.83 -15.16
N GLU A 224 11.87 12.61 -15.21
CA GLU A 224 12.84 13.36 -16.00
C GLU A 224 13.48 12.49 -17.12
N ILE A 225 12.77 11.43 -17.57
CA ILE A 225 13.29 10.43 -18.51
C ILE A 225 13.36 11.05 -19.91
N GLU A 226 14.53 10.96 -20.55
CA GLU A 226 14.77 11.49 -21.90
C GLU A 226 14.72 10.39 -22.97
N LYS A 227 15.05 9.15 -22.61
CA LYS A 227 15.15 8.01 -23.54
C LYS A 227 14.49 6.76 -22.98
N VAL A 228 13.87 6.00 -23.85
CA VAL A 228 13.29 4.70 -23.53
C VAL A 228 14.36 3.62 -23.75
N GLU A 229 15.08 3.30 -22.70
CA GLU A 229 16.19 2.32 -22.70
C GLU A 229 15.96 1.24 -21.65
N ASN A 230 16.71 0.13 -21.73
CA ASN A 230 16.71 -0.96 -20.73
C ASN A 230 15.37 -1.72 -20.57
N ILE A 231 14.46 -1.60 -21.52
CA ILE A 231 13.15 -2.28 -21.48
C ILE A 231 13.14 -3.64 -22.22
N LYS A 232 14.20 -3.98 -22.95
CA LYS A 232 14.30 -5.25 -23.70
C LYS A 232 14.13 -6.48 -22.84
N GLY A 233 14.56 -6.41 -21.57
CA GLY A 233 14.39 -7.49 -20.59
C GLY A 233 12.94 -7.78 -20.21
N LEU A 234 12.04 -6.80 -20.34
CA LEU A 234 10.63 -6.90 -19.99
C LEU A 234 9.84 -7.75 -21.00
N ASN A 235 10.43 -8.08 -22.10
CA ASN A 235 9.81 -8.82 -23.21
C ASN A 235 10.39 -10.23 -23.36
N ASN A 236 10.76 -10.88 -22.29
CA ASN A 236 11.38 -12.19 -22.33
C ASN A 236 10.45 -13.22 -22.94
N LEU A 237 10.83 -13.79 -24.10
CA LEU A 237 10.06 -14.76 -24.89
C LEU A 237 9.62 -16.02 -24.13
N LYS A 238 10.20 -16.29 -22.95
CA LYS A 238 9.89 -17.46 -22.11
C LYS A 238 8.88 -17.17 -21.00
N SER A 239 8.54 -15.90 -20.75
CA SER A 239 7.54 -15.53 -19.73
C SER A 239 6.16 -15.43 -20.37
N ILE A 240 5.15 -15.96 -19.70
CA ILE A 240 3.74 -15.80 -20.07
C ILE A 240 3.28 -14.38 -19.69
N ASP A 241 3.88 -13.82 -18.64
CA ASP A 241 3.60 -12.49 -18.15
C ASP A 241 4.45 -11.46 -18.90
N LYS A 242 3.82 -10.52 -19.57
CA LYS A 242 4.46 -9.49 -20.40
C LYS A 242 3.89 -8.14 -20.08
N LEU A 243 4.72 -7.10 -20.21
CA LEU A 243 4.29 -5.74 -19.94
C LEU A 243 3.07 -5.37 -20.79
N LYS A 244 1.96 -5.08 -20.13
CA LYS A 244 0.67 -4.72 -20.75
C LYS A 244 0.39 -3.25 -20.68
N GLY A 245 0.87 -2.58 -19.63
CA GLY A 245 0.64 -1.17 -19.39
C GLY A 245 1.94 -0.41 -19.11
N LEU A 246 2.20 0.65 -19.86
CA LEU A 246 3.34 1.54 -19.69
C LEU A 246 2.87 2.99 -19.72
N ASP A 247 3.04 3.71 -18.60
CA ASP A 247 2.82 5.15 -18.56
C ASP A 247 4.16 5.89 -18.46
N LEU A 248 4.45 6.65 -19.49
CA LEU A 248 5.61 7.54 -19.65
C LEU A 248 5.19 8.99 -19.82
N SER A 249 3.95 9.34 -19.50
CA SER A 249 3.43 10.69 -19.60
C SER A 249 4.23 11.67 -18.73
N TYR A 250 4.30 12.94 -19.17
CA TYR A 250 4.99 13.99 -18.42
C TYR A 250 6.47 13.67 -18.14
N ASN A 251 7.20 13.28 -19.17
CA ASN A 251 8.63 13.09 -19.19
C ASN A 251 9.30 14.01 -20.20
N LYS A 252 10.55 13.77 -20.54
CA LYS A 252 11.35 14.53 -21.52
C LYS A 252 11.70 13.71 -22.76
N ILE A 253 10.93 12.67 -23.06
CA ILE A 253 11.19 11.72 -24.15
C ILE A 253 11.10 12.43 -25.50
N ILE A 254 12.14 12.27 -26.32
CA ILE A 254 12.25 12.87 -27.65
C ILE A 254 11.96 11.90 -28.79
N SER A 255 12.03 10.58 -28.55
CA SER A 255 11.78 9.53 -29.55
C SER A 255 11.11 8.33 -28.93
N THR A 256 10.32 7.61 -29.69
CA THR A 256 9.71 6.33 -29.28
C THR A 256 10.61 5.12 -29.58
N GLU A 257 11.85 5.36 -30.00
CA GLU A 257 12.83 4.27 -30.22
C GLU A 257 13.00 3.42 -28.97
N GLY A 258 12.96 2.10 -29.14
CA GLY A 258 13.04 1.12 -28.04
C GLY A 258 11.69 0.59 -27.60
N ILE A 259 10.57 1.31 -27.83
CA ILE A 259 9.22 0.84 -27.45
C ILE A 259 8.74 -0.29 -28.39
N GLU A 260 9.21 -0.31 -29.63
CA GLU A 260 8.84 -1.28 -30.67
C GLU A 260 9.07 -2.75 -30.26
N GLU A 261 9.91 -2.98 -29.27
CA GLU A 261 10.17 -4.31 -28.76
C GLU A 261 9.10 -4.80 -27.76
N LEU A 262 8.21 -3.93 -27.29
CA LEU A 262 7.15 -4.25 -26.33
C LEU A 262 5.85 -4.70 -27.04
N TYR A 263 5.92 -5.74 -27.86
CA TYR A 263 4.82 -6.18 -28.74
C TYR A 263 3.58 -6.74 -28.01
N ASN A 264 3.60 -6.88 -26.68
CA ASN A 264 2.41 -7.26 -25.87
C ASN A 264 1.77 -6.08 -25.15
N LEU A 265 2.28 -4.88 -25.39
CA LEU A 265 1.77 -3.69 -24.75
C LEU A 265 0.34 -3.40 -25.23
N GLU A 266 -0.60 -3.34 -24.28
CA GLU A 266 -2.01 -3.04 -24.53
C GLU A 266 -2.30 -1.54 -24.34
N ASN A 267 -1.57 -0.91 -23.41
CA ASN A 267 -1.77 0.50 -23.03
C ASN A 267 -0.42 1.23 -22.97
N LEU A 268 -0.29 2.27 -23.77
CA LEU A 268 0.89 3.16 -23.81
C LEU A 268 0.46 4.61 -23.67
N TYR A 269 0.96 5.29 -22.66
CA TYR A 269 0.70 6.71 -22.42
C TYR A 269 2.00 7.50 -22.54
N LEU A 270 2.04 8.46 -23.48
CA LEU A 270 3.19 9.31 -23.80
C LEU A 270 2.84 10.81 -23.77
N ARG A 271 1.73 11.17 -23.15
CA ARG A 271 1.26 12.55 -23.06
C ARG A 271 2.32 13.48 -22.45
N ASN A 272 2.42 14.72 -22.98
CA ASN A 272 3.34 15.73 -22.46
C ASN A 272 4.81 15.26 -22.38
N ASN A 273 5.33 14.86 -23.53
CA ASN A 273 6.74 14.60 -23.78
C ASN A 273 7.26 15.56 -24.86
N HIS A 274 8.46 15.38 -25.34
CA HIS A 274 9.10 16.20 -26.39
C HIS A 274 9.30 15.37 -27.68
N ILE A 275 8.38 14.45 -28.00
CA ILE A 275 8.52 13.52 -29.12
C ILE A 275 8.46 14.30 -30.43
N GLU A 276 9.55 14.25 -31.18
CA GLU A 276 9.67 14.83 -32.52
C GLU A 276 9.57 13.77 -33.61
N GLU A 277 9.95 12.53 -33.28
CA GLU A 277 9.94 11.40 -34.21
C GLU A 277 9.24 10.18 -33.58
N ILE A 278 8.38 9.55 -34.36
CA ILE A 278 7.81 8.25 -34.02
C ILE A 278 8.64 7.20 -34.73
N GLY A 279 9.31 6.33 -33.98
CA GLY A 279 10.08 5.22 -34.51
C GLY A 279 9.23 4.30 -35.41
N ASN A 280 9.86 3.61 -36.33
CA ASN A 280 9.20 2.72 -37.31
C ASN A 280 8.66 1.44 -36.64
#